data_7b907f37365ae2a52150d00884a8d4c8
#
_entry.id   7b907f37365ae2a52150d00884a8d4c8
#
_cell.length_a   1.000
_cell.length_b   1.000
_cell.length_c   1.000
_cell.angle_alpha   90.00
_cell.angle_beta   90.00
_cell.angle_gamma   90.00
#
_symmetry.space_group_name_H-M   'P 1'
#
loop_
_entity.id
_entity.type
_entity.pdbx_description
1 polymer ?
#
loop_
_entity_poly.entity_id
_entity_poly.type
_entity_poly.pdbx_seq_one_letter_code
_entity_poly.pdbx_strand_id
1 'polypeptide(L)'
;MKLRSLLLIALVAVVFCGCHSYQPTSITVASYNLRNANGSDSAKGNGWGQRYPVIAKMVQYHDFDIFGTQECFIHQLKDMKEALPGYDYIGVGRDDGKEKGEHSAIFYRTDKFDIVEKGDFWL
;
A
#
# COMPACT_ATOMS: atom_id res chain seq x y z
N MET A 1 15.16 37.05 -40.97
CA MET A 1 15.59 35.68 -40.66
C MET A 1 15.31 34.80 -41.86
N LYS A 2 16.32 34.13 -42.41
CA LYS A 2 16.15 33.38 -43.64
C LYS A 2 15.39 32.06 -43.37
N LEU A 3 14.47 31.68 -44.23
CA LEU A 3 13.63 30.48 -44.14
C LEU A 3 14.41 29.19 -43.76
N ARG A 4 15.66 29.07 -44.19
CA ARG A 4 16.58 27.98 -43.88
C ARG A 4 16.94 27.91 -42.39
N SER A 5 17.04 29.03 -41.69
CA SER A 5 17.33 29.06 -40.24
C SER A 5 16.11 28.66 -39.41
N LEU A 6 14.91 28.98 -39.85
CA LEU A 6 13.65 28.54 -39.22
C LEU A 6 13.44 27.04 -39.35
N LEU A 7 13.77 26.44 -40.50
CA LEU A 7 13.71 24.98 -40.72
C LEU A 7 14.72 24.23 -39.87
N LEU A 8 15.92 24.76 -39.66
CA LEU A 8 16.92 24.14 -38.76
C LEU A 8 16.51 24.19 -37.30
N ILE A 9 15.91 25.28 -36.85
CA ILE A 9 15.40 25.41 -35.47
C ILE A 9 14.22 24.44 -35.23
N ALA A 10 13.31 24.30 -36.20
CA ALA A 10 12.21 23.37 -36.11
C ALA A 10 12.70 21.90 -36.09
N LEU A 11 13.72 21.55 -36.87
CA LEU A 11 14.29 20.19 -36.87
C LEU A 11 14.97 19.84 -35.54
N VAL A 12 15.70 20.78 -34.93
CA VAL A 12 16.34 20.61 -33.62
C VAL A 12 15.28 20.45 -32.51
N ALA A 13 14.19 21.20 -32.57
CA ALA A 13 13.10 21.07 -31.59
C ALA A 13 12.41 19.70 -31.64
N VAL A 14 12.24 19.10 -32.82
CA VAL A 14 11.65 17.74 -32.96
C VAL A 14 12.57 16.65 -32.41
N VAL A 15 13.90 16.81 -32.50
CA VAL A 15 14.85 15.81 -31.96
C VAL A 15 14.89 15.80 -30.42
N PHE A 16 14.62 16.96 -29.78
CA PHE A 16 14.54 17.01 -28.31
C PHE A 16 13.22 16.51 -27.69
N CYS A 17 12.17 16.35 -28.50
CA CYS A 17 10.86 15.89 -28.00
C CYS A 17 10.72 14.35 -27.91
N GLY A 18 11.78 13.59 -28.25
CA GLY A 18 11.70 12.12 -28.45
C GLY A 18 12.29 11.23 -27.36
N CYS A 19 12.88 11.77 -26.29
CA CYS A 19 13.41 10.94 -25.21
C CYS A 19 12.45 10.88 -24.01
N HIS A 20 11.28 10.27 -24.20
CA HIS A 20 10.54 9.73 -23.06
C HIS A 20 11.27 8.46 -22.64
N SER A 21 12.17 8.58 -21.66
CA SER A 21 12.75 7.39 -21.03
C SER A 21 11.63 6.62 -20.35
N TYR A 22 11.29 5.45 -20.86
CA TYR A 22 10.45 4.50 -20.17
C TYR A 22 11.15 4.13 -18.85
N GLN A 23 10.64 4.64 -17.75
CA GLN A 23 11.07 4.20 -16.42
C GLN A 23 10.21 2.98 -16.07
N PRO A 24 10.81 1.80 -15.88
CA PRO A 24 10.05 0.64 -15.46
C PRO A 24 9.41 0.95 -14.10
N THR A 25 8.10 0.82 -14.02
CA THR A 25 7.37 0.95 -12.76
C THR A 25 7.59 -0.32 -11.97
N SER A 26 8.33 -0.24 -10.88
CA SER A 26 8.45 -1.32 -9.91
C SER A 26 7.36 -1.18 -8.85
N ILE A 27 6.80 -2.32 -8.40
CA ILE A 27 5.82 -2.40 -7.31
C ILE A 27 6.42 -3.28 -6.23
N THR A 28 6.46 -2.77 -5.00
CA THR A 28 6.91 -3.51 -3.83
C THR A 28 5.71 -4.14 -3.13
N VAL A 29 5.63 -5.47 -3.15
CA VAL A 29 4.54 -6.24 -2.54
C VAL A 29 5.07 -7.05 -1.38
N ALA A 30 4.32 -7.07 -0.26
CA ALA A 30 4.66 -7.84 0.92
C ALA A 30 3.46 -8.65 1.45
N SER A 31 3.76 -9.66 2.25
CA SER A 31 2.79 -10.36 3.09
C SER A 31 3.31 -10.36 4.53
N TYR A 32 2.47 -9.95 5.47
CA TYR A 32 2.88 -9.78 6.86
C TYR A 32 1.76 -10.15 7.83
N ASN A 33 1.94 -11.26 8.55
CA ASN A 33 1.02 -11.64 9.62
C ASN A 33 1.16 -10.65 10.79
N LEU A 34 0.11 -9.88 11.07
CA LEU A 34 0.12 -8.89 12.15
C LEU A 34 -0.05 -9.51 13.54
N ARG A 35 -0.41 -10.77 13.61
CA ARG A 35 -0.76 -11.48 14.85
C ARG A 35 -1.88 -10.77 15.62
N ASN A 36 -2.93 -11.47 15.92
CA ASN A 36 -4.09 -10.89 16.60
C ASN A 36 -3.72 -10.24 17.94
N ALA A 37 -4.50 -9.25 18.33
CA ALA A 37 -4.37 -8.60 19.62
C ALA A 37 -4.94 -9.54 20.70
N ASN A 38 -4.07 -10.07 21.56
CA ASN A 38 -4.46 -11.00 22.62
C ASN A 38 -3.87 -10.60 23.99
N GLY A 39 -4.54 -11.01 25.05
CA GLY A 39 -4.16 -10.68 26.42
C GLY A 39 -2.83 -11.29 26.86
N SER A 40 -2.47 -12.47 26.34
CA SER A 40 -1.20 -13.14 26.66
C SER A 40 0.02 -12.34 26.19
N ASP A 41 -0.05 -11.77 24.99
CA ASP A 41 1.03 -10.91 24.47
C ASP A 41 1.12 -9.60 25.27
N SER A 42 -0.03 -9.02 25.61
CA SER A 42 -0.09 -7.81 26.44
C SER A 42 0.53 -8.01 27.81
N ALA A 43 0.26 -9.15 28.46
CA ALA A 43 0.85 -9.51 29.76
C ALA A 43 2.39 -9.66 29.71
N LYS A 44 2.94 -9.98 28.54
CA LYS A 44 4.39 -10.12 28.30
C LYS A 44 5.06 -8.84 27.79
N GLY A 45 4.33 -7.71 27.70
CA GLY A 45 4.85 -6.46 27.18
C GLY A 45 4.95 -6.37 25.65
N ASN A 46 4.35 -7.33 24.93
CA ASN A 46 4.32 -7.40 23.46
C ASN A 46 2.90 -7.24 22.90
N GLY A 47 2.04 -6.52 23.62
CA GLY A 47 0.68 -6.26 23.18
C GLY A 47 0.61 -5.46 21.88
N TRP A 48 -0.57 -5.40 21.32
CA TRP A 48 -0.79 -4.70 20.05
C TRP A 48 -0.33 -3.23 20.11
N GLY A 49 -0.63 -2.52 21.20
CA GLY A 49 -0.24 -1.12 21.38
C GLY A 49 1.27 -0.87 21.31
N GLN A 50 2.11 -1.86 21.71
CA GLN A 50 3.56 -1.78 21.57
C GLN A 50 4.03 -2.15 20.16
N ARG A 51 3.33 -3.08 19.50
CA ARG A 51 3.76 -3.63 18.20
C ARG A 51 3.40 -2.73 17.01
N TYR A 52 2.16 -2.20 16.96
CA TYR A 52 1.69 -1.53 15.75
C TYR A 52 2.51 -0.29 15.34
N PRO A 53 3.03 0.54 16.25
CA PRO A 53 3.84 1.68 15.83
C PRO A 53 5.18 1.26 15.19
N VAL A 54 5.73 0.12 15.64
CA VAL A 54 6.97 -0.45 15.06
C VAL A 54 6.67 -1.05 13.69
N ILE A 55 5.55 -1.76 13.56
CA ILE A 55 5.11 -2.33 12.28
C ILE A 55 4.84 -1.22 11.25
N ALA A 56 4.16 -0.15 11.65
CA ALA A 56 3.90 0.99 10.76
C ALA A 56 5.21 1.63 10.26
N LYS A 57 6.19 1.82 11.15
CA LYS A 57 7.53 2.32 10.77
C LYS A 57 8.24 1.37 9.80
N MET A 58 8.13 0.06 10.01
CA MET A 58 8.71 -0.94 9.12
C MET A 58 8.08 -0.89 7.73
N VAL A 59 6.74 -0.77 7.65
CA VAL A 59 6.03 -0.60 6.37
C VAL A 59 6.51 0.65 5.64
N GLN A 60 6.63 1.78 6.35
CA GLN A 60 7.13 3.04 5.79
C GLN A 60 8.60 2.93 5.34
N TYR A 61 9.46 2.27 6.14
CA TYR A 61 10.87 2.10 5.82
C TYR A 61 11.10 1.28 4.54
N HIS A 62 10.33 0.22 4.35
CA HIS A 62 10.42 -0.63 3.16
C HIS A 62 9.60 -0.10 1.96
N ASP A 63 8.86 0.98 2.15
CA ASP A 63 8.03 1.62 1.14
C ASP A 63 7.14 0.62 0.38
N PHE A 64 6.42 -0.22 1.12
CA PHE A 64 5.53 -1.20 0.49
C PHE A 64 4.40 -0.48 -0.26
N ASP A 65 4.21 -0.85 -1.51
CA ASP A 65 3.09 -0.35 -2.31
C ASP A 65 1.78 -1.06 -1.98
N ILE A 66 1.88 -2.38 -1.78
CA ILE A 66 0.76 -3.24 -1.41
C ILE A 66 1.27 -4.25 -0.37
N PHE A 67 0.51 -4.49 0.70
CA PHE A 67 0.82 -5.58 1.61
C PHE A 67 -0.43 -6.29 2.14
N GLY A 68 -0.39 -7.62 2.07
CA GLY A 68 -1.40 -8.48 2.68
C GLY A 68 -1.14 -8.68 4.16
N THR A 69 -2.20 -8.68 4.96
CA THR A 69 -2.15 -8.94 6.40
C THR A 69 -2.94 -10.17 6.76
N GLN A 70 -2.62 -10.83 7.87
CA GLN A 70 -3.31 -11.98 8.42
C GLN A 70 -3.54 -11.80 9.92
N GLU A 71 -4.52 -12.52 10.46
CA GLU A 71 -4.89 -12.58 11.89
C GLU A 71 -5.31 -11.25 12.50
N CYS A 72 -5.75 -10.27 11.72
CA CYS A 72 -6.08 -8.95 12.22
C CYS A 72 -7.52 -8.86 12.71
N PHE A 73 -7.74 -8.27 13.86
CA PHE A 73 -9.07 -7.77 14.22
C PHE A 73 -9.30 -6.37 13.63
N ILE A 74 -10.55 -6.00 13.46
CA ILE A 74 -10.92 -4.70 12.85
C ILE A 74 -10.25 -3.49 13.51
N HIS A 75 -10.10 -3.47 14.84
CA HIS A 75 -9.41 -2.36 15.51
C HIS A 75 -7.93 -2.28 15.12
N GLN A 76 -7.26 -3.41 14.88
CA GLN A 76 -5.87 -3.43 14.43
C GLN A 76 -5.72 -2.84 13.03
N LEU A 77 -6.67 -3.12 12.14
CA LEU A 77 -6.68 -2.51 10.80
C LEU A 77 -6.90 -1.00 10.86
N LYS A 78 -7.81 -0.54 11.74
CA LYS A 78 -8.07 0.88 11.97
C LYS A 78 -6.84 1.60 12.53
N ASP A 79 -6.16 1.02 13.53
CA ASP A 79 -4.92 1.57 14.09
C ASP A 79 -3.79 1.64 13.04
N MET A 80 -3.64 0.60 12.23
CA MET A 80 -2.66 0.61 11.13
C MET A 80 -2.99 1.66 10.08
N LYS A 81 -4.26 1.82 9.70
CA LYS A 81 -4.68 2.87 8.75
C LYS A 81 -4.37 4.27 9.29
N GLU A 82 -4.62 4.52 10.57
CA GLU A 82 -4.29 5.79 11.23
C GLU A 82 -2.78 6.04 11.27
N ALA A 83 -1.99 5.01 11.54
CA ALA A 83 -0.54 5.10 11.60
C ALA A 83 0.16 5.17 10.22
N LEU A 84 -0.56 4.87 9.14
CA LEU A 84 -0.07 4.85 7.77
C LEU A 84 -0.84 5.84 6.88
N PRO A 85 -0.63 7.15 7.04
CA PRO A 85 -1.24 8.13 6.15
C PRO A 85 -0.82 7.86 4.69
N GLY A 86 -1.80 7.87 3.78
CA GLY A 86 -1.59 7.51 2.37
C GLY A 86 -1.88 6.05 2.03
N TYR A 87 -2.26 5.23 3.03
CA TYR A 87 -2.76 3.88 2.78
C TYR A 87 -4.26 3.76 3.08
N ASP A 88 -4.90 2.86 2.35
CA ASP A 88 -6.22 2.33 2.69
C ASP A 88 -6.19 0.80 2.63
N TYR A 89 -7.24 0.12 3.04
CA TYR A 89 -7.30 -1.32 3.01
C TYR A 89 -8.65 -1.85 2.51
N ILE A 90 -8.63 -3.08 2.01
CA ILE A 90 -9.81 -3.89 1.69
C ILE A 90 -9.70 -5.21 2.44
N GLY A 91 -10.84 -5.81 2.74
CA GLY A 91 -11.00 -7.08 3.44
C GLY A 91 -12.13 -7.01 4.44
N VAL A 92 -12.68 -8.16 4.78
CA VAL A 92 -13.82 -8.31 5.69
C VAL A 92 -13.50 -9.32 6.78
N GLY A 93 -14.24 -9.26 7.88
CA GLY A 93 -14.14 -10.20 8.99
C GLY A 93 -14.71 -11.56 8.61
N ARG A 94 -14.00 -12.62 8.96
CA ARG A 94 -14.34 -14.00 8.56
C ARG A 94 -15.65 -14.50 9.15
N ASP A 95 -16.12 -13.93 10.28
CA ASP A 95 -17.27 -14.46 11.00
C ASP A 95 -18.61 -13.93 10.44
N ASP A 96 -18.63 -12.74 9.86
CA ASP A 96 -19.86 -12.10 9.38
C ASP A 96 -19.75 -11.43 8.00
N GLY A 97 -18.58 -11.51 7.38
CA GLY A 97 -18.32 -10.81 6.12
C GLY A 97 -18.32 -9.29 6.26
N LYS A 98 -18.10 -8.76 7.47
CA LYS A 98 -18.08 -7.33 7.78
C LYS A 98 -16.91 -7.00 8.72
N GLU A 99 -17.15 -6.92 10.04
CA GLU A 99 -16.13 -6.49 11.01
C GLU A 99 -15.80 -7.54 12.06
N LYS A 100 -16.52 -8.68 12.13
CA LYS A 100 -16.32 -9.71 13.16
C LYS A 100 -15.29 -10.75 12.75
N GLY A 101 -14.52 -11.17 13.75
CA GLY A 101 -13.47 -12.17 13.60
C GLY A 101 -12.18 -11.62 13.03
N GLU A 102 -11.29 -12.51 12.68
CA GLU A 102 -10.02 -12.15 12.05
C GLU A 102 -10.22 -11.76 10.59
N HIS A 103 -9.40 -10.85 10.14
CA HIS A 103 -9.36 -10.37 8.76
C HIS A 103 -8.07 -10.81 8.09
N SER A 104 -8.18 -11.17 6.82
CA SER A 104 -7.06 -11.18 5.87
C SER A 104 -7.24 -9.98 4.95
N ALA A 105 -6.64 -8.87 5.29
CA ALA A 105 -6.83 -7.60 4.58
C ALA A 105 -5.64 -7.27 3.69
N ILE A 106 -5.88 -6.45 2.68
CA ILE A 106 -4.84 -5.93 1.78
C ILE A 106 -4.79 -4.42 1.95
N PHE A 107 -3.65 -3.90 2.41
CA PHE A 107 -3.33 -2.48 2.40
C PHE A 107 -2.69 -2.09 1.09
N TYR A 108 -3.00 -0.89 0.61
CA TYR A 108 -2.45 -0.35 -0.65
C TYR A 108 -2.27 1.17 -0.54
N ARG A 109 -1.31 1.69 -1.29
CA ARG A 109 -1.07 3.13 -1.40
C ARG A 109 -2.13 3.79 -2.27
N THR A 110 -2.84 4.78 -1.71
CA THR A 110 -3.92 5.50 -2.38
C THR A 110 -3.44 6.52 -3.41
N ASP A 111 -2.16 6.90 -3.38
CA ASP A 111 -1.53 7.77 -4.37
C ASP A 111 -1.06 7.02 -5.62
N LYS A 112 -1.05 5.68 -5.58
CA LYS A 112 -0.58 4.82 -6.67
C LYS A 112 -1.66 3.90 -7.24
N PHE A 113 -2.68 3.56 -6.47
CA PHE A 113 -3.66 2.54 -6.83
C PHE A 113 -5.09 2.98 -6.55
N ASP A 114 -5.96 2.69 -7.50
CA ASP A 114 -7.41 2.75 -7.38
C ASP A 114 -7.99 1.33 -7.39
N ILE A 115 -9.01 1.08 -6.56
CA ILE A 115 -9.72 -0.20 -6.55
C ILE A 115 -10.73 -0.22 -7.70
N VAL A 116 -10.50 -1.09 -8.67
CA VAL A 116 -11.42 -1.29 -9.80
C VAL A 116 -12.51 -2.30 -9.43
N GLU A 117 -12.15 -3.36 -8.73
CA GLU A 117 -13.06 -4.42 -8.30
C GLU A 117 -12.56 -5.05 -7.01
N LYS A 118 -13.47 -5.49 -6.15
CA LYS A 118 -13.15 -6.21 -4.91
C LYS A 118 -14.12 -7.36 -4.69
N GLY A 119 -13.64 -8.40 -4.03
CA GLY A 119 -14.44 -9.54 -3.62
C GLY A 119 -13.74 -10.32 -2.51
N ASP A 120 -14.52 -11.09 -1.77
CA ASP A 120 -14.04 -11.95 -0.70
C ASP A 120 -14.56 -13.36 -0.93
N PHE A 121 -13.80 -14.37 -0.50
CA PHE A 121 -14.21 -15.77 -0.55
C PHE A 121 -13.71 -16.51 0.69
N TRP A 122 -14.42 -17.57 1.04
CA TRP A 122 -14.07 -18.48 2.13
C TRP A 122 -13.64 -19.83 1.56
N LEU A 123 -12.62 -20.42 2.18
CA LEU A 123 -12.14 -21.78 1.89
C LEU A 123 -12.70 -22.76 2.90
#